data_a9fdb8e4ae2351c84a6fd0b98beac7cf
#
_entry.id   a9fdb8e4ae2351c84a6fd0b98beac7cf
#
_cell.length_a   1.000
_cell.length_b   1.000
_cell.length_c   1.000
_cell.angle_alpha   90.00
_cell.angle_beta   90.00
_cell.angle_gamma   90.00
#
_symmetry.space_group_name_H-M   'P 1'
#
loop_
_entity.id
_entity.type
_entity.pdbx_description
1 polymer ?
#
loop_
_entity_poly.entity_id
_entity_poly.type
_entity_poly.pdbx_seq_one_letter_code
_entity_poly.pdbx_strand_id
1 'polypeptide(L)'
;QAEDGIRDSVASRGLGDVYKRQDVNGGAIPIDEVEPSSEIVKRFCTGAMSFGSISAEAHEGLAVALNRLGGKSNTGEGGEDPERFKPLPNGDSKRSAIKQIASGRFGVTIWYLTNADELQIKVSQGAKPGEGGELPGGKVDENIARIRHSTPGVGLISPPPHHDIYSIEDLAQLIHDLKNANRASRVSVKLVSEMGVGTIASGVAKAKADHILISGETGGTGASPLTSIKHAGLPWELGIAETHQTLVLNDLRSRVVLQTDGGLKTGRDVVIAALLGAEEMGFSTAPLITMGCIM
;
A
#
# COMPACT_ATOMS: atom_id res chain seq x y z
N GLN A 1 -4.61 34.94 18.32
CA GLN A 1 -4.35 35.49 16.96
C GLN A 1 -3.40 34.65 16.14
N ALA A 2 -2.56 33.78 16.73
CA ALA A 2 -1.68 32.89 15.98
C ALA A 2 -2.36 31.55 15.55
N GLU A 3 -3.40 31.13 16.26
CA GLU A 3 -4.17 29.94 15.93
C GLU A 3 -5.11 30.11 14.72
N ASP A 4 -5.57 31.34 14.48
CA ASP A 4 -6.45 31.63 13.33
C ASP A 4 -5.68 31.64 11.99
N GLY A 5 -4.38 31.95 12.00
CA GLY A 5 -3.56 31.99 10.78
C GLY A 5 -3.22 30.59 10.22
N ILE A 6 -3.19 29.56 11.08
CA ILE A 6 -2.94 28.15 10.64
C ILE A 6 -4.21 27.53 10.05
N ARG A 7 -5.38 27.97 10.48
CA ARG A 7 -6.67 27.52 9.93
C ARG A 7 -6.93 28.00 8.49
N ASP A 8 -6.18 28.98 8.03
CA ASP A 8 -6.31 29.58 6.70
C ASP A 8 -5.29 29.04 5.67
N SER A 9 -4.54 27.98 6.01
CA SER A 9 -3.69 27.30 5.06
C SER A 9 -4.52 26.63 3.95
N VAL A 10 -3.94 26.47 2.75
CA VAL A 10 -4.63 25.91 1.57
C VAL A 10 -5.25 24.54 1.85
N ALA A 11 -4.62 23.73 2.69
CA ALA A 11 -5.14 22.42 3.11
C ALA A 11 -6.36 22.56 4.03
N SER A 12 -6.38 23.54 4.94
CA SER A 12 -7.53 23.79 5.81
C SER A 12 -8.70 24.46 5.07
N ARG A 13 -8.43 25.21 4.01
CA ARG A 13 -9.49 25.77 3.14
C ARG A 13 -10.22 24.67 2.40
N GLY A 14 -9.51 23.69 1.84
CA GLY A 14 -10.14 22.56 1.17
C GLY A 14 -11.04 21.75 2.09
N LEU A 15 -10.60 21.46 3.32
CA LEU A 15 -11.40 20.77 4.33
C LEU A 15 -12.55 21.61 4.86
N GLY A 16 -12.32 22.89 5.13
CA GLY A 16 -13.34 23.84 5.56
C GLY A 16 -14.43 24.03 4.51
N ASP A 17 -14.08 24.02 3.23
CA ASP A 17 -15.02 24.14 2.12
C ASP A 17 -15.87 22.89 1.94
N VAL A 18 -15.32 21.69 2.19
CA VAL A 18 -16.11 20.45 2.19
C VAL A 18 -17.17 20.46 3.29
N TYR A 19 -16.81 20.88 4.50
CA TYR A 19 -17.78 21.01 5.59
C TYR A 19 -18.76 22.17 5.39
N LYS A 20 -18.34 23.29 4.83
CA LYS A 20 -19.22 24.42 4.53
C LYS A 20 -20.17 24.15 3.35
N ARG A 21 -19.76 23.35 2.36
CA ARG A 21 -20.62 22.96 1.25
C ARG A 21 -21.74 22.02 1.67
N GLN A 22 -21.63 21.30 2.78
CA GLN A 22 -22.71 20.52 3.35
C GLN A 22 -23.87 21.41 3.82
N ASP A 23 -23.57 22.67 4.24
CA ASP A 23 -24.58 23.63 4.70
C ASP A 23 -25.17 24.50 3.58
N VAL A 24 -24.59 24.51 2.38
CA VAL A 24 -24.89 25.56 1.36
C VAL A 24 -25.92 25.13 0.30
N ASN A 25 -26.21 23.85 0.11
CA ASN A 25 -27.06 23.39 -0.99
C ASN A 25 -28.19 22.43 -0.60
N GLY A 26 -29.00 22.83 0.38
CA GLY A 26 -30.38 22.32 0.38
C GLY A 26 -30.62 20.91 0.92
N GLY A 27 -29.86 20.48 1.91
CA GLY A 27 -30.20 19.28 2.69
C GLY A 27 -29.31 18.06 2.41
N ALA A 28 -29.37 17.10 3.33
CA ALA A 28 -28.72 15.82 3.19
C ALA A 28 -29.33 15.05 2.00
N ILE A 29 -28.49 14.40 1.22
CA ILE A 29 -28.97 13.44 0.21
C ILE A 29 -29.65 12.25 0.89
N PRO A 30 -30.67 11.63 0.29
CA PRO A 30 -31.27 10.41 0.82
C PRO A 30 -30.23 9.32 1.07
N ILE A 31 -30.42 8.53 2.12
CA ILE A 31 -29.46 7.50 2.52
C ILE A 31 -29.27 6.40 1.47
N ASP A 32 -30.27 6.15 0.68
CA ASP A 32 -30.29 5.20 -0.43
C ASP A 32 -29.51 5.70 -1.67
N GLU A 33 -29.20 6.99 -1.73
CA GLU A 33 -28.28 7.57 -2.74
C GLU A 33 -26.81 7.54 -2.29
N VAL A 34 -26.55 7.23 -1.02
CA VAL A 34 -25.17 7.12 -0.49
C VAL A 34 -24.63 5.71 -0.78
N GLU A 35 -23.40 5.63 -1.30
CA GLU A 35 -22.74 4.34 -1.53
C GLU A 35 -22.70 3.49 -0.25
N PRO A 36 -23.18 2.24 -0.28
CA PRO A 36 -23.21 1.37 0.90
C PRO A 36 -21.80 1.10 1.44
N SER A 37 -21.64 1.03 2.76
CA SER A 37 -20.36 0.69 3.39
C SER A 37 -19.78 -0.63 2.90
N SER A 38 -20.63 -1.62 2.56
CA SER A 38 -20.23 -2.89 1.97
C SER A 38 -19.55 -2.76 0.60
N GLU A 39 -19.83 -1.69 -0.15
CA GLU A 39 -19.15 -1.40 -1.41
C GLU A 39 -17.86 -0.57 -1.16
N ILE A 40 -17.92 0.37 -0.23
CA ILE A 40 -16.76 1.21 0.13
C ILE A 40 -15.60 0.35 0.63
N VAL A 41 -15.85 -0.63 1.51
CA VAL A 41 -14.81 -1.47 2.10
C VAL A 41 -14.09 -2.38 1.09
N LYS A 42 -14.67 -2.64 -0.08
CA LYS A 42 -14.00 -3.38 -1.16
C LYS A 42 -12.79 -2.64 -1.73
N ARG A 43 -12.71 -1.32 -1.52
CA ARG A 43 -11.58 -0.47 -1.90
C ARG A 43 -10.50 -0.40 -0.81
N PHE A 44 -10.69 -1.11 0.30
CA PHE A 44 -9.76 -1.09 1.42
C PHE A 44 -8.75 -2.24 1.29
N CYS A 45 -7.49 -1.87 1.53
CA CYS A 45 -6.37 -2.80 1.52
C CYS A 45 -5.64 -2.74 2.85
N THR A 46 -4.92 -3.80 3.21
CA THR A 46 -3.89 -3.64 4.25
C THR A 46 -2.66 -2.98 3.66
N GLY A 47 -1.95 -2.20 4.46
CA GLY A 47 -0.57 -1.85 4.15
C GLY A 47 0.30 -3.13 4.04
N ALA A 48 1.45 -2.99 3.39
CA ALA A 48 2.38 -4.09 3.14
C ALA A 48 3.16 -4.46 4.42
N MET A 49 2.53 -5.24 5.29
CA MET A 49 3.11 -5.73 6.54
C MET A 49 3.60 -7.17 6.34
N SER A 50 4.92 -7.37 6.32
CA SER A 50 5.51 -8.68 6.03
C SER A 50 5.41 -9.66 7.20
N PHE A 51 5.28 -10.96 6.90
CA PHE A 51 5.44 -12.00 7.90
C PHE A 51 6.85 -11.97 8.49
N GLY A 52 6.92 -11.89 9.80
CA GLY A 52 8.15 -11.64 10.56
C GLY A 52 8.31 -10.20 11.04
N SER A 53 7.64 -9.21 10.42
CA SER A 53 7.40 -7.91 11.05
C SER A 53 6.16 -7.91 11.94
N ILE A 54 5.15 -8.70 11.57
CA ILE A 54 3.99 -9.04 12.40
C ILE A 54 3.90 -10.57 12.56
N SER A 55 3.12 -11.06 13.52
CA SER A 55 2.94 -12.49 13.77
C SER A 55 2.15 -13.18 12.65
N ALA A 56 2.23 -14.52 12.60
CA ALA A 56 1.46 -15.32 11.65
C ALA A 56 -0.04 -15.12 11.85
N GLU A 57 -0.50 -15.11 13.11
CA GLU A 57 -1.90 -14.94 13.48
C GLU A 57 -2.45 -13.60 13.01
N ALA A 58 -1.71 -12.52 13.20
CA ALA A 58 -2.10 -11.20 12.73
C ALA A 58 -2.13 -11.14 11.20
N HIS A 59 -1.10 -11.69 10.53
CA HIS A 59 -1.01 -11.69 9.07
C HIS A 59 -2.13 -12.52 8.42
N GLU A 60 -2.45 -13.69 8.97
CA GLU A 60 -3.54 -14.55 8.50
C GLU A 60 -4.92 -13.97 8.85
N GLY A 61 -5.08 -13.44 10.06
CA GLY A 61 -6.33 -12.82 10.50
C GLY A 61 -6.75 -11.65 9.61
N LEU A 62 -5.80 -10.79 9.25
CA LEU A 62 -6.03 -9.71 8.29
C LEU A 62 -6.45 -10.23 6.91
N ALA A 63 -5.81 -11.29 6.43
CA ALA A 63 -6.16 -11.90 5.13
C ALA A 63 -7.60 -12.43 5.14
N VAL A 64 -7.97 -13.19 6.17
CA VAL A 64 -9.34 -13.73 6.33
C VAL A 64 -10.37 -12.59 6.40
N ALA A 65 -10.10 -11.57 7.21
CA ALA A 65 -11.00 -10.43 7.38
C ALA A 65 -11.25 -9.68 6.07
N LEU A 66 -10.16 -9.33 5.34
CA LEU A 66 -10.29 -8.61 4.08
C LEU A 66 -10.94 -9.47 3.00
N ASN A 67 -10.61 -10.77 2.91
CA ASN A 67 -11.25 -11.68 1.96
C ASN A 67 -12.76 -11.79 2.19
N ARG A 68 -13.22 -11.83 3.46
CA ARG A 68 -14.65 -11.81 3.79
C ARG A 68 -15.36 -10.51 3.41
N LEU A 69 -14.66 -9.38 3.53
CA LEU A 69 -15.19 -8.05 3.21
C LEU A 69 -15.10 -7.70 1.71
N GLY A 70 -14.39 -8.50 0.91
CA GLY A 70 -14.11 -8.19 -0.49
C GLY A 70 -12.99 -7.16 -0.68
N GLY A 71 -12.29 -6.79 0.40
CA GLY A 71 -11.05 -6.00 0.34
C GLY A 71 -9.83 -6.86 0.05
N LYS A 72 -8.61 -6.29 0.19
CA LYS A 72 -7.37 -6.99 -0.17
C LYS A 72 -6.32 -6.88 0.93
N SER A 73 -5.78 -8.00 1.39
CA SER A 73 -4.58 -8.00 2.24
C SER A 73 -3.30 -8.12 1.41
N ASN A 74 -2.23 -7.52 1.91
CA ASN A 74 -0.92 -7.47 1.26
C ASN A 74 0.09 -8.32 2.05
N THR A 75 0.84 -9.19 1.37
CA THR A 75 1.85 -10.05 2.00
C THR A 75 3.02 -9.26 2.61
N GLY A 76 3.25 -8.03 2.13
CA GLY A 76 4.56 -7.40 2.29
C GLY A 76 5.66 -8.19 1.57
N GLU A 77 6.92 -7.81 1.79
CA GLU A 77 8.09 -8.39 1.11
C GLU A 77 8.56 -9.73 1.69
N GLY A 78 7.82 -10.32 2.61
CA GLY A 78 8.24 -11.52 3.35
C GLY A 78 7.86 -12.86 2.70
N GLY A 79 7.22 -12.86 1.54
CA GLY A 79 6.63 -14.06 0.98
C GLY A 79 5.35 -14.49 1.72
N GLU A 80 4.88 -15.68 1.42
CA GLU A 80 3.68 -16.26 2.04
C GLU A 80 3.77 -17.79 2.04
N ASP A 81 3.37 -18.42 3.13
CA ASP A 81 3.34 -19.88 3.22
C ASP A 81 2.34 -20.45 2.20
N PRO A 82 2.76 -21.37 1.30
CA PRO A 82 1.88 -22.00 0.32
C PRO A 82 0.67 -22.73 0.92
N GLU A 83 0.74 -23.17 2.16
CA GLU A 83 -0.42 -23.80 2.85
C GLU A 83 -1.61 -22.83 2.99
N ARG A 84 -1.36 -21.51 3.00
CA ARG A 84 -2.39 -20.47 3.04
C ARG A 84 -3.19 -20.35 1.74
N PHE A 85 -2.70 -20.92 0.63
CA PHE A 85 -3.41 -20.89 -0.65
C PHE A 85 -4.57 -21.89 -0.71
N LYS A 86 -4.62 -22.82 0.24
CA LYS A 86 -5.72 -23.78 0.38
C LYS A 86 -6.85 -23.15 1.19
N PRO A 87 -8.11 -23.20 0.70
CA PRO A 87 -9.26 -22.77 1.49
C PRO A 87 -9.39 -23.57 2.77
N LEU A 88 -9.88 -22.94 3.83
CA LEU A 88 -10.24 -23.60 5.08
C LEU A 88 -11.54 -24.41 4.91
N PRO A 89 -11.81 -25.41 5.79
CA PRO A 89 -13.03 -26.22 5.72
C PRO A 89 -14.34 -25.41 5.77
N ASN A 90 -14.33 -24.25 6.38
CA ASN A 90 -15.46 -23.32 6.45
C ASN A 90 -15.61 -22.41 5.24
N GLY A 91 -14.74 -22.54 4.22
CA GLY A 91 -14.72 -21.72 3.02
C GLY A 91 -13.87 -20.43 3.12
N ASP A 92 -13.34 -20.10 4.28
CA ASP A 92 -12.45 -18.95 4.44
C ASP A 92 -11.13 -19.15 3.72
N SER A 93 -10.50 -18.05 3.33
CA SER A 93 -9.17 -18.05 2.74
C SER A 93 -8.19 -17.22 3.58
N LYS A 94 -7.06 -17.82 3.90
CA LYS A 94 -5.93 -17.15 4.54
C LYS A 94 -4.99 -16.49 3.52
N ARG A 95 -5.26 -16.68 2.22
CA ARG A 95 -4.44 -16.17 1.13
C ARG A 95 -4.53 -14.64 1.07
N SER A 96 -3.39 -13.98 1.06
CA SER A 96 -3.34 -12.54 0.78
C SER A 96 -3.57 -12.30 -0.71
N ALA A 97 -4.45 -11.36 -1.03
CA ALA A 97 -4.82 -11.00 -2.40
C ALA A 97 -3.66 -10.29 -3.13
N ILE A 98 -2.95 -9.40 -2.43
CA ILE A 98 -1.82 -8.65 -2.96
C ILE A 98 -0.52 -9.34 -2.57
N LYS A 99 0.31 -9.67 -3.57
CA LYS A 99 1.62 -10.26 -3.37
C LYS A 99 2.71 -9.28 -3.76
N GLN A 100 3.50 -8.88 -2.76
CA GLN A 100 4.54 -7.89 -2.96
C GLN A 100 5.85 -8.52 -3.40
N ILE A 101 6.55 -7.84 -4.30
CA ILE A 101 7.84 -8.20 -4.88
C ILE A 101 8.79 -7.02 -4.65
N ALA A 102 9.74 -7.19 -3.73
CA ALA A 102 10.80 -6.22 -3.47
C ALA A 102 12.11 -6.66 -4.12
N SER A 103 13.14 -5.83 -4.06
CA SER A 103 14.47 -6.19 -4.61
C SER A 103 15.08 -7.43 -3.95
N GLY A 104 14.80 -7.66 -2.66
CA GLY A 104 15.20 -8.88 -1.95
C GLY A 104 14.51 -10.16 -2.40
N ARG A 105 13.36 -10.07 -3.06
CA ARG A 105 12.58 -11.19 -3.64
C ARG A 105 12.34 -12.36 -2.68
N PHE A 106 12.22 -12.09 -1.38
CA PHE A 106 12.01 -13.11 -0.36
C PHE A 106 10.72 -13.88 -0.59
N GLY A 107 10.84 -15.22 -0.75
CA GLY A 107 9.70 -16.11 -0.96
C GLY A 107 8.99 -15.95 -2.32
N VAL A 108 9.55 -15.21 -3.27
CA VAL A 108 8.96 -15.03 -4.60
C VAL A 108 9.25 -16.26 -5.46
N THR A 109 8.20 -17.05 -5.69
CA THR A 109 8.20 -18.22 -6.57
C THR A 109 7.08 -18.10 -7.58
N ILE A 110 7.10 -18.90 -8.64
CA ILE A 110 5.98 -18.92 -9.60
C ILE A 110 4.65 -19.31 -8.91
N TRP A 111 4.71 -20.19 -7.90
CA TRP A 111 3.54 -20.56 -7.11
C TRP A 111 2.97 -19.38 -6.32
N TYR A 112 3.84 -18.55 -5.75
CA TYR A 112 3.46 -17.29 -5.11
C TYR A 112 2.79 -16.34 -6.10
N LEU A 113 3.41 -16.13 -7.27
CA LEU A 113 2.91 -15.19 -8.29
C LEU A 113 1.55 -15.62 -8.85
N THR A 114 1.35 -16.91 -9.13
CA THR A 114 0.10 -17.43 -9.72
C THR A 114 -1.07 -17.45 -8.74
N ASN A 115 -0.81 -17.32 -7.43
CA ASN A 115 -1.84 -17.22 -6.40
C ASN A 115 -2.16 -15.77 -5.99
N ALA A 116 -1.81 -14.80 -6.80
CA ALA A 116 -2.09 -13.39 -6.56
C ALA A 116 -3.32 -12.91 -7.35
N ASP A 117 -4.12 -12.01 -6.74
CA ASP A 117 -5.09 -11.18 -7.45
C ASP A 117 -4.43 -9.87 -7.92
N GLU A 118 -3.37 -9.47 -7.20
CA GLU A 118 -2.52 -8.33 -7.54
C GLU A 118 -1.06 -8.63 -7.24
N LEU A 119 -0.19 -8.31 -8.19
CA LEU A 119 1.26 -8.35 -8.04
C LEU A 119 1.79 -6.93 -7.84
N GLN A 120 2.45 -6.68 -6.71
CA GLN A 120 2.91 -5.33 -6.37
C GLN A 120 4.44 -5.25 -6.36
N ILE A 121 4.99 -4.48 -7.29
CA ILE A 121 6.42 -4.13 -7.31
C ILE A 121 6.67 -3.07 -6.25
N LYS A 122 7.52 -3.38 -5.26
CA LYS A 122 7.94 -2.43 -4.24
C LYS A 122 9.22 -1.73 -4.70
N VAL A 123 9.14 -0.44 -5.02
CA VAL A 123 10.32 0.36 -5.34
C VAL A 123 11.03 0.80 -4.06
N SER A 124 10.28 1.35 -3.09
CA SER A 124 10.82 1.78 -1.78
C SER A 124 9.74 1.85 -0.71
N GLN A 125 10.08 2.36 0.49
CA GLN A 125 9.18 2.50 1.64
C GLN A 125 9.03 3.97 2.02
N GLY A 126 7.81 4.39 2.38
CA GLY A 126 7.49 5.77 2.72
C GLY A 126 8.30 6.33 3.89
N ALA A 127 8.48 5.55 4.95
CA ALA A 127 9.21 6.00 6.15
C ALA A 127 10.72 6.15 5.97
N LYS A 128 11.30 5.45 4.99
CA LYS A 128 12.76 5.45 4.73
C LYS A 128 13.06 5.22 3.26
N PRO A 129 12.78 6.20 2.39
CA PRO A 129 12.87 6.03 0.95
C PRO A 129 14.24 5.56 0.45
N GLY A 130 15.30 6.00 1.08
CA GLY A 130 16.69 5.70 0.70
C GLY A 130 17.35 4.53 1.43
N GLU A 131 16.69 3.88 2.40
CA GLU A 131 17.32 2.84 3.24
C GLU A 131 16.87 1.41 2.92
N GLY A 132 15.64 1.23 2.44
CA GLY A 132 15.05 -0.06 2.10
C GLY A 132 14.50 -0.87 3.26
N GLY A 133 14.12 -2.13 2.94
CA GLY A 133 13.58 -3.08 3.89
C GLY A 133 14.68 -3.83 4.65
N GLU A 134 14.44 -4.08 5.93
CA GLU A 134 15.34 -4.84 6.80
C GLU A 134 14.54 -5.74 7.74
N LEU A 135 15.04 -6.94 7.99
CA LEU A 135 14.60 -7.81 9.08
C LEU A 135 15.84 -8.27 9.86
N PRO A 136 15.99 -7.89 11.14
CA PRO A 136 17.12 -8.32 11.96
C PRO A 136 17.22 -9.83 12.12
N GLY A 137 18.43 -10.39 12.13
CA GLY A 137 18.67 -11.82 12.19
C GLY A 137 18.00 -12.52 13.39
N GLY A 138 17.92 -11.83 14.54
CA GLY A 138 17.24 -12.37 15.73
C GLY A 138 15.71 -12.59 15.55
N LYS A 139 15.10 -12.01 14.51
CA LYS A 139 13.70 -12.27 14.13
C LYS A 139 13.55 -13.32 13.04
N VAL A 140 14.65 -13.76 12.41
CA VAL A 140 14.63 -14.76 11.33
C VAL A 140 14.74 -16.16 11.95
N ASP A 141 13.63 -16.70 12.41
CA ASP A 141 13.50 -18.07 12.86
C ASP A 141 13.47 -19.08 11.69
N GLU A 142 13.39 -20.37 11.97
CA GLU A 142 13.35 -21.42 10.96
C GLU A 142 12.14 -21.30 10.03
N ASN A 143 10.98 -20.89 10.55
CA ASN A 143 9.76 -20.76 9.76
C ASN A 143 9.82 -19.53 8.82
N ILE A 144 10.29 -18.40 9.33
CA ILE A 144 10.50 -17.20 8.53
C ILE A 144 11.56 -17.47 7.45
N ALA A 145 12.67 -18.12 7.81
CA ALA A 145 13.72 -18.47 6.86
C ALA A 145 13.21 -19.40 5.75
N ARG A 146 12.41 -20.40 6.10
CA ARG A 146 11.78 -21.33 5.14
C ARG A 146 10.89 -20.57 4.14
N ILE A 147 10.01 -19.71 4.62
CA ILE A 147 9.07 -18.94 3.78
C ILE A 147 9.81 -17.93 2.89
N ARG A 148 10.86 -17.31 3.42
CA ARG A 148 11.65 -16.30 2.69
C ARG A 148 12.75 -16.92 1.81
N HIS A 149 12.94 -18.23 1.83
CA HIS A 149 14.04 -18.94 1.17
C HIS A 149 15.41 -18.39 1.59
N SER A 150 15.61 -18.27 2.91
CA SER A 150 16.81 -17.68 3.53
C SER A 150 17.37 -18.57 4.65
N THR A 151 18.41 -18.11 5.33
CA THR A 151 19.06 -18.84 6.43
C THR A 151 18.60 -18.32 7.79
N PRO A 152 18.20 -19.20 8.74
CA PRO A 152 17.84 -18.76 10.09
C PRO A 152 18.97 -17.99 10.78
N GLY A 153 18.61 -16.97 11.55
CA GLY A 153 19.56 -16.15 12.31
C GLY A 153 20.33 -15.11 11.50
N VAL A 154 20.19 -15.09 10.16
CA VAL A 154 20.87 -14.13 9.28
C VAL A 154 19.93 -12.97 8.98
N GLY A 155 20.40 -11.73 9.16
CA GLY A 155 19.65 -10.52 8.83
C GLY A 155 19.36 -10.44 7.33
N LEU A 156 18.16 -9.95 6.99
CA LEU A 156 17.70 -9.85 5.61
C LEU A 156 17.58 -8.38 5.23
N ILE A 157 18.15 -8.01 4.09
CA ILE A 157 18.14 -6.65 3.55
C ILE A 157 17.52 -6.66 2.16
N SER A 158 16.64 -5.69 1.92
CA SER A 158 16.02 -5.44 0.62
C SER A 158 16.33 -4.01 0.22
N PRO A 159 17.40 -3.77 -0.57
CA PRO A 159 17.86 -2.42 -0.92
C PRO A 159 16.81 -1.63 -1.70
N PRO A 160 16.72 -0.31 -1.50
CA PRO A 160 16.00 0.62 -2.38
C PRO A 160 16.99 1.32 -3.31
N PRO A 161 16.53 1.81 -4.45
CA PRO A 161 15.35 1.32 -5.16
C PRO A 161 15.50 -0.15 -5.53
N HIS A 162 14.46 -0.75 -6.12
CA HIS A 162 14.55 -2.12 -6.63
C HIS A 162 15.76 -2.22 -7.56
N HIS A 163 16.81 -2.95 -7.16
CA HIS A 163 18.14 -2.86 -7.82
C HIS A 163 18.21 -3.47 -9.23
N ASP A 164 17.12 -4.03 -9.74
CA ASP A 164 17.00 -4.47 -11.14
C ASP A 164 16.35 -3.38 -12.03
N ILE A 165 15.93 -2.26 -11.46
CA ILE A 165 15.21 -1.20 -12.15
C ILE A 165 16.04 0.07 -12.11
N TYR A 166 16.66 0.40 -13.25
CA TYR A 166 17.46 1.61 -13.43
C TYR A 166 16.82 2.62 -14.38
N SER A 167 15.75 2.19 -15.07
CA SER A 167 15.00 3.02 -16.00
C SER A 167 13.52 2.64 -16.01
N ILE A 168 12.69 3.45 -16.67
CA ILE A 168 11.28 3.13 -16.91
C ILE A 168 11.13 1.91 -17.83
N GLU A 169 12.07 1.70 -18.72
CA GLU A 169 12.12 0.55 -19.63
C GLU A 169 12.36 -0.75 -18.87
N ASP A 170 13.26 -0.76 -17.88
CA ASP A 170 13.47 -1.92 -17.00
C ASP A 170 12.19 -2.23 -16.19
N LEU A 171 11.53 -1.20 -15.68
CA LEU A 171 10.25 -1.37 -14.99
C LEU A 171 9.18 -1.93 -15.93
N ALA A 172 9.10 -1.43 -17.17
CA ALA A 172 8.15 -1.91 -18.16
C ALA A 172 8.41 -3.40 -18.50
N GLN A 173 9.67 -3.81 -18.58
CA GLN A 173 10.03 -5.23 -18.77
C GLN A 173 9.56 -6.07 -17.59
N LEU A 174 9.82 -5.65 -16.35
CA LEU A 174 9.37 -6.38 -15.16
C LEU A 174 7.83 -6.48 -15.08
N ILE A 175 7.12 -5.40 -15.39
CA ILE A 175 5.65 -5.39 -15.46
C ILE A 175 5.17 -6.40 -16.51
N HIS A 176 5.79 -6.42 -17.69
CA HIS A 176 5.46 -7.37 -18.75
C HIS A 176 5.70 -8.82 -18.31
N ASP A 177 6.81 -9.11 -17.67
CA ASP A 177 7.16 -10.44 -17.19
C ASP A 177 6.17 -10.94 -16.12
N LEU A 178 5.80 -10.07 -15.19
CA LEU A 178 4.80 -10.37 -14.16
C LEU A 178 3.41 -10.62 -14.76
N LYS A 179 2.99 -9.83 -15.77
CA LYS A 179 1.75 -10.07 -16.52
C LYS A 179 1.75 -11.38 -17.27
N ASN A 180 2.93 -11.86 -17.73
CA ASN A 180 3.05 -13.18 -18.34
C ASN A 180 3.06 -14.31 -17.30
N ALA A 181 3.63 -14.07 -16.11
CA ALA A 181 3.59 -15.05 -15.02
C ALA A 181 2.17 -15.28 -14.49
N ASN A 182 1.37 -14.21 -14.39
CA ASN A 182 -0.03 -14.30 -13.98
C ASN A 182 -0.89 -13.28 -14.74
N ARG A 183 -1.54 -13.76 -15.81
CA ARG A 183 -2.37 -12.93 -16.69
C ARG A 183 -3.68 -12.46 -16.07
N ALA A 184 -4.13 -13.11 -14.99
CA ALA A 184 -5.36 -12.78 -14.30
C ALA A 184 -5.16 -11.68 -13.25
N SER A 185 -3.92 -11.47 -12.77
CA SER A 185 -3.62 -10.46 -11.78
C SER A 185 -3.35 -9.09 -12.41
N ARG A 186 -3.77 -8.04 -11.72
CA ARG A 186 -3.30 -6.69 -12.05
C ARG A 186 -1.87 -6.49 -11.52
N VAL A 187 -1.08 -5.64 -12.17
CA VAL A 187 0.26 -5.29 -11.73
C VAL A 187 0.27 -3.88 -11.16
N SER A 188 0.68 -3.80 -9.90
CA SER A 188 0.78 -2.60 -9.09
C SER A 188 2.24 -2.17 -8.94
N VAL A 189 2.49 -0.85 -8.87
CA VAL A 189 3.79 -0.31 -8.51
C VAL A 189 3.64 0.57 -7.28
N LYS A 190 4.38 0.23 -6.21
CA LYS A 190 4.44 1.03 -4.99
C LYS A 190 5.55 2.06 -5.10
N LEU A 191 5.15 3.32 -5.07
CA LEU A 191 6.00 4.49 -4.96
C LEU A 191 5.85 5.11 -3.57
N VAL A 192 6.69 6.09 -3.28
CA VAL A 192 6.64 6.83 -2.01
C VAL A 192 6.31 8.29 -2.27
N SER A 193 5.70 8.93 -1.25
CA SER A 193 5.43 10.36 -1.27
C SER A 193 6.73 11.12 -1.17
N GLU A 194 7.20 11.60 -2.32
CA GLU A 194 8.39 12.46 -2.47
C GLU A 194 8.12 13.52 -3.53
N MET A 195 8.87 14.59 -3.50
CA MET A 195 8.79 15.65 -4.51
C MET A 195 9.15 15.07 -5.89
N GLY A 196 8.29 15.27 -6.89
CA GLY A 196 8.48 14.74 -8.24
C GLY A 196 7.88 13.36 -8.45
N VAL A 197 7.21 12.76 -7.46
CA VAL A 197 6.58 11.43 -7.58
C VAL A 197 5.55 11.37 -8.72
N GLY A 198 4.88 12.48 -9.02
CA GLY A 198 3.94 12.57 -10.15
C GLY A 198 4.60 12.30 -11.49
N THR A 199 5.84 12.76 -11.70
CA THR A 199 6.62 12.47 -12.92
C THR A 199 6.97 10.99 -13.01
N ILE A 200 7.39 10.39 -11.90
CA ILE A 200 7.68 8.94 -11.82
C ILE A 200 6.40 8.14 -12.11
N ALA A 201 5.28 8.52 -11.49
CA ALA A 201 3.99 7.87 -11.72
C ALA A 201 3.51 7.94 -13.18
N SER A 202 3.79 9.04 -13.88
CA SER A 202 3.53 9.16 -15.32
C SER A 202 4.35 8.16 -16.14
N GLY A 203 5.62 7.94 -15.77
CA GLY A 203 6.44 6.88 -16.34
C GLY A 203 5.87 5.50 -16.08
N VAL A 204 5.46 5.22 -14.85
CA VAL A 204 4.84 3.95 -14.42
C VAL A 204 3.55 3.67 -15.21
N ALA A 205 2.70 4.69 -15.39
CA ALA A 205 1.47 4.56 -16.20
C ALA A 205 1.78 4.26 -17.67
N LYS A 206 2.82 4.89 -18.24
CA LYS A 206 3.31 4.60 -19.60
C LYS A 206 3.93 3.22 -19.72
N ALA A 207 4.55 2.71 -18.65
CA ALA A 207 5.07 1.34 -18.56
C ALA A 207 3.97 0.27 -18.43
N LYS A 208 2.69 0.67 -18.49
CA LYS A 208 1.50 -0.20 -18.47
C LYS A 208 1.27 -0.92 -17.13
N ALA A 209 1.62 -0.31 -16.01
CA ALA A 209 1.08 -0.71 -14.73
C ALA A 209 -0.45 -0.48 -14.71
N ASP A 210 -1.17 -1.32 -13.97
CA ASP A 210 -2.64 -1.21 -13.82
C ASP A 210 -3.01 -0.37 -12.60
N HIS A 211 -2.08 -0.26 -11.64
CA HIS A 211 -2.30 0.34 -10.34
C HIS A 211 -1.03 1.00 -9.81
N ILE A 212 -1.17 2.11 -9.10
CA ILE A 212 -0.07 2.82 -8.44
C ILE A 212 -0.46 3.08 -6.98
N LEU A 213 0.39 2.65 -6.06
CA LEU A 213 0.29 2.98 -4.64
C LEU A 213 1.29 4.10 -4.30
N ILE A 214 0.81 5.18 -3.69
CA ILE A 214 1.63 6.23 -3.09
C ILE A 214 1.63 6.08 -1.57
N SER A 215 2.79 5.76 -1.01
CA SER A 215 2.97 5.51 0.43
C SER A 215 3.56 6.72 1.14
N GLY A 216 2.90 7.16 2.21
CA GLY A 216 3.37 8.30 3.04
C GLY A 216 4.46 7.91 4.05
N GLU A 217 4.98 8.92 4.78
CA GLU A 217 6.11 8.81 5.73
C GLU A 217 5.87 7.83 6.88
N THR A 218 4.62 7.54 7.25
CA THR A 218 4.33 6.55 8.29
C THR A 218 4.27 5.11 7.78
N GLY A 219 4.51 4.90 6.49
CA GLY A 219 4.48 3.58 5.85
C GLY A 219 5.80 2.82 5.98
N GLY A 220 5.79 1.64 6.65
CA GLY A 220 6.97 0.76 6.72
C GLY A 220 7.94 1.05 7.87
N THR A 221 7.42 1.38 9.05
CA THR A 221 8.21 1.82 10.22
C THR A 221 8.76 0.69 11.10
N GLY A 222 8.38 -0.56 10.90
CA GLY A 222 8.61 -1.67 11.86
C GLY A 222 10.07 -1.97 12.23
N ALA A 223 11.05 -1.62 11.40
CA ALA A 223 12.48 -1.78 11.66
C ALA A 223 13.29 -0.52 11.31
N SER A 224 12.63 0.63 11.28
CA SER A 224 13.28 1.89 10.88
C SER A 224 13.93 2.58 12.06
N PRO A 225 15.12 3.20 11.89
CA PRO A 225 15.70 4.08 12.89
C PRO A 225 14.77 5.26 13.22
N LEU A 226 14.79 5.74 14.45
CA LEU A 226 13.94 6.86 14.88
C LEU A 226 14.18 8.13 14.09
N THR A 227 15.42 8.36 13.66
CA THR A 227 15.80 9.49 12.79
C THR A 227 15.09 9.43 11.44
N SER A 228 15.02 8.25 10.81
CA SER A 228 14.31 8.06 9.55
C SER A 228 12.81 8.31 9.71
N ILE A 229 12.19 7.71 10.75
CA ILE A 229 10.75 7.87 11.03
C ILE A 229 10.36 9.34 11.20
N LYS A 230 11.25 10.15 11.82
CA LYS A 230 10.96 11.54 12.12
C LYS A 230 11.30 12.53 11.01
N HIS A 231 12.23 12.18 10.13
CA HIS A 231 12.87 13.17 9.24
C HIS A 231 12.97 12.75 7.77
N ALA A 232 12.69 11.50 7.43
CA ALA A 232 12.66 11.03 6.06
C ALA A 232 11.22 10.84 5.58
N GLY A 233 10.97 10.99 4.29
CA GLY A 233 9.64 10.83 3.70
C GLY A 233 8.72 12.06 3.86
N LEU A 234 7.63 12.06 3.12
CA LEU A 234 6.62 13.12 3.10
C LEU A 234 5.22 12.57 3.40
N PRO A 235 4.30 13.43 3.87
CA PRO A 235 2.90 13.05 4.05
C PRO A 235 2.28 12.50 2.77
N TRP A 236 1.42 11.48 2.89
CA TRP A 236 0.75 10.85 1.76
C TRP A 236 -0.10 11.83 0.96
N GLU A 237 -0.66 12.86 1.62
CA GLU A 237 -1.52 13.89 1.02
C GLU A 237 -0.80 14.63 -0.12
N LEU A 238 0.48 14.97 0.09
CA LEU A 238 1.28 15.66 -0.91
C LEU A 238 1.55 14.75 -2.13
N GLY A 239 1.96 13.52 -1.87
CA GLY A 239 2.30 12.58 -2.94
C GLY A 239 1.11 12.18 -3.79
N ILE A 240 -0.06 11.90 -3.18
CA ILE A 240 -1.25 11.51 -3.94
C ILE A 240 -1.81 12.69 -4.75
N ALA A 241 -1.82 13.90 -4.18
CA ALA A 241 -2.29 15.09 -4.86
C ALA A 241 -1.40 15.44 -6.08
N GLU A 242 -0.07 15.42 -5.91
CA GLU A 242 0.88 15.64 -7.02
C GLU A 242 0.69 14.58 -8.11
N THR A 243 0.61 13.31 -7.71
CA THR A 243 0.43 12.19 -8.65
C THR A 243 -0.87 12.34 -9.44
N HIS A 244 -1.99 12.57 -8.76
CA HIS A 244 -3.28 12.76 -9.41
C HIS A 244 -3.25 13.91 -10.42
N GLN A 245 -2.79 15.09 -10.02
CA GLN A 245 -2.70 16.25 -10.89
C GLN A 245 -1.80 16.01 -12.10
N THR A 246 -0.62 15.41 -11.88
CA THR A 246 0.33 15.15 -12.97
C THR A 246 -0.24 14.15 -13.98
N LEU A 247 -0.92 13.10 -13.52
CA LEU A 247 -1.57 12.13 -14.40
C LEU A 247 -2.73 12.75 -15.19
N VAL A 248 -3.51 13.63 -14.57
CA VAL A 248 -4.59 14.38 -15.27
C VAL A 248 -4.02 15.29 -16.34
N LEU A 249 -2.98 16.08 -16.03
CA LEU A 249 -2.33 16.99 -16.98
C LEU A 249 -1.70 16.29 -18.18
N ASN A 250 -1.39 14.99 -18.05
CA ASN A 250 -0.76 14.19 -19.10
C ASN A 250 -1.72 13.18 -19.77
N ASP A 251 -3.02 13.25 -19.52
CA ASP A 251 -4.03 12.32 -20.03
C ASP A 251 -3.75 10.84 -19.70
N LEU A 252 -3.16 10.60 -18.53
CA LEU A 252 -2.78 9.26 -18.04
C LEU A 252 -3.67 8.77 -16.89
N ARG A 253 -4.45 9.66 -16.25
CA ARG A 253 -5.20 9.34 -15.03
C ARG A 253 -6.15 8.16 -15.18
N SER A 254 -6.81 8.04 -16.33
CA SER A 254 -7.76 6.97 -16.62
C SER A 254 -7.10 5.60 -16.90
N ARG A 255 -5.77 5.55 -16.98
CA ARG A 255 -5.05 4.31 -17.29
C ARG A 255 -4.67 3.48 -16.07
N VAL A 256 -4.73 4.08 -14.87
CA VAL A 256 -4.29 3.45 -13.62
C VAL A 256 -5.26 3.74 -12.49
N VAL A 257 -5.42 2.79 -11.59
CA VAL A 257 -6.07 2.99 -10.29
C VAL A 257 -5.04 3.57 -9.33
N LEU A 258 -5.41 4.60 -8.56
CA LEU A 258 -4.55 5.21 -7.55
C LEU A 258 -4.95 4.75 -6.14
N GLN A 259 -3.97 4.32 -5.38
CA GLN A 259 -4.09 3.99 -3.96
C GLN A 259 -3.16 4.87 -3.13
N THR A 260 -3.53 5.15 -1.89
CA THR A 260 -2.62 5.72 -0.89
C THR A 260 -2.65 4.95 0.42
N ASP A 261 -1.52 4.92 1.11
CA ASP A 261 -1.35 4.40 2.47
C ASP A 261 -0.31 5.23 3.26
N GLY A 262 0.03 4.77 4.47
CA GLY A 262 1.06 5.43 5.27
C GLY A 262 0.52 6.58 6.10
N GLY A 263 -0.59 6.36 6.82
CA GLY A 263 -1.12 7.32 7.78
C GLY A 263 -2.64 7.31 7.95
N LEU A 264 -3.38 6.61 7.10
CA LEU A 264 -4.84 6.55 7.18
C LEU A 264 -5.30 5.73 8.39
N LYS A 265 -6.24 6.27 9.18
CA LYS A 265 -6.75 5.65 10.41
C LYS A 265 -8.27 5.76 10.56
N THR A 266 -8.89 6.76 9.98
CA THR A 266 -10.30 7.11 10.19
C THR A 266 -11.06 7.29 8.88
N GLY A 267 -12.40 7.31 8.94
CA GLY A 267 -13.25 7.62 7.79
C GLY A 267 -12.99 9.02 7.23
N ARG A 268 -12.54 9.97 8.06
CA ARG A 268 -12.13 11.30 7.59
C ARG A 268 -10.94 11.21 6.65
N ASP A 269 -9.93 10.40 6.98
CA ASP A 269 -8.75 10.21 6.14
C ASP A 269 -9.15 9.60 4.79
N VAL A 270 -10.11 8.68 4.78
CA VAL A 270 -10.67 8.08 3.55
C VAL A 270 -11.28 9.15 2.65
N VAL A 271 -12.12 10.04 3.22
CA VAL A 271 -12.74 11.12 2.45
C VAL A 271 -11.70 12.07 1.89
N ILE A 272 -10.68 12.44 2.69
CA ILE A 272 -9.58 13.31 2.24
C ILE A 272 -8.81 12.63 1.10
N ALA A 273 -8.47 11.34 1.25
CA ALA A 273 -7.76 10.59 0.23
C ALA A 273 -8.54 10.54 -1.10
N ALA A 274 -9.85 10.30 -1.03
CA ALA A 274 -10.71 10.30 -2.21
C ALA A 274 -10.78 11.69 -2.88
N LEU A 275 -10.87 12.77 -2.10
CA LEU A 275 -10.86 14.15 -2.62
C LEU A 275 -9.54 14.52 -3.30
N LEU A 276 -8.42 13.95 -2.83
CA LEU A 276 -7.09 14.13 -3.41
C LEU A 276 -6.81 13.20 -4.60
N GLY A 277 -7.74 12.31 -4.94
CA GLY A 277 -7.70 11.48 -6.13
C GLY A 277 -7.41 10.00 -5.91
N ALA A 278 -7.37 9.51 -4.66
CA ALA A 278 -7.24 8.08 -4.39
C ALA A 278 -8.57 7.35 -4.63
N GLU A 279 -8.49 6.15 -5.20
CA GLU A 279 -9.61 5.23 -5.43
C GLU A 279 -9.56 4.05 -4.46
N GLU A 280 -8.37 3.66 -3.99
CA GLU A 280 -8.16 2.63 -2.99
C GLU A 280 -7.36 3.18 -1.80
N MET A 281 -7.57 2.64 -0.61
CA MET A 281 -6.99 3.12 0.65
C MET A 281 -6.39 1.98 1.45
N GLY A 282 -5.15 2.17 1.92
CA GLY A 282 -4.40 1.18 2.68
C GLY A 282 -4.30 1.52 4.17
N PHE A 283 -4.53 0.52 5.04
CA PHE A 283 -4.50 0.65 6.49
C PHE A 283 -3.55 -0.38 7.12
N SER A 284 -2.76 0.03 8.09
CA SER A 284 -1.87 -0.86 8.85
C SER A 284 -2.15 -0.78 10.35
N THR A 285 -1.92 0.38 10.95
CA THR A 285 -2.02 0.58 12.39
C THR A 285 -3.45 0.36 12.93
N ALA A 286 -4.46 0.90 12.24
CA ALA A 286 -5.84 0.80 12.70
C ALA A 286 -6.34 -0.65 12.82
N PRO A 287 -6.21 -1.53 11.81
CA PRO A 287 -6.60 -2.93 11.93
C PRO A 287 -5.74 -3.70 12.94
N LEU A 288 -4.44 -3.43 13.07
CA LEU A 288 -3.60 -4.09 14.07
C LEU A 288 -4.04 -3.75 15.50
N ILE A 289 -4.34 -2.49 15.80
CA ILE A 289 -4.87 -2.08 17.10
C ILE A 289 -6.21 -2.76 17.38
N THR A 290 -7.09 -2.83 16.40
CA THR A 290 -8.40 -3.49 16.53
C THR A 290 -8.27 -4.99 16.84
N MET A 291 -7.22 -5.64 16.33
CA MET A 291 -6.91 -7.03 16.63
C MET A 291 -6.21 -7.23 17.99
N GLY A 292 -5.91 -6.15 18.73
CA GLY A 292 -5.17 -6.21 19.98
C GLY A 292 -3.67 -6.42 19.83
N CYS A 293 -3.12 -6.19 18.64
CA CYS A 293 -1.68 -6.25 18.42
C CYS A 293 -1.02 -5.01 19.06
N ILE A 294 -0.05 -5.25 19.95
CA ILE A 294 0.77 -4.20 20.54
C ILE A 294 2.01 -4.04 19.64
N MET A 295 2.19 -2.83 19.11
CA MET A 295 3.38 -2.46 18.33
C MET A 295 4.44 -1.87 19.22
#